data_da15c78860e20ebd4f293b56289e6acb
#
_entry.id   da15c78860e20ebd4f293b56289e6acb
#
_cell.length_a   1.000
_cell.length_b   1.000
_cell.length_c   1.000
_cell.angle_alpha   90.00
_cell.angle_beta   90.00
_cell.angle_gamma   90.00
#
_symmetry.space_group_name_H-M   'P 1'
#
loop_
_entity.id
_entity.type
_entity.pdbx_description
1 polymer ?
#
loop_
_entity_poly.entity_id
_entity_poly.type
_entity_poly.pdbx_seq_one_letter_code
_entity_poly.pdbx_strand_id
1 'polypeptide(L)'
;ELSGDNGMKAFLSDHADELRGAIIVDLEAMGAGSLSLIESEGTLRKVSVSSRMKRYVKKAAQATGAHVGSATIPWGEGSGAYAAQQGFQAMHLAGMDGTKPAFFAQKDDTIDVVKSDNLSKTVEFVVEMLKNI
;
A
#
# COMPACT_ATOMS: atom_id res chain seq x y z
N GLU A 1 -2.08 4.86 13.02
CA GLU A 1 -1.29 3.73 12.48
C GLU A 1 -0.08 3.42 13.34
N LEU A 2 0.76 4.40 13.67
CA LEU A 2 1.90 4.19 14.58
C LEU A 2 1.54 3.61 15.96
N SER A 3 0.25 3.58 16.30
CA SER A 3 -0.30 2.99 17.51
C SER A 3 -0.82 1.55 17.32
N GLY A 4 -0.35 0.82 16.33
CA GLY A 4 -0.71 -0.57 16.07
C GLY A 4 -2.02 -0.76 15.30
N ASP A 5 -2.27 0.08 14.31
CA ASP A 5 -3.42 0.00 13.38
C ASP A 5 -4.80 0.01 14.04
N ASN A 6 -4.94 0.67 15.18
CA ASN A 6 -6.20 0.71 15.92
C ASN A 6 -7.37 1.28 15.10
N GLY A 7 -7.10 2.26 14.22
CA GLY A 7 -8.09 2.80 13.30
C GLY A 7 -8.59 1.75 12.31
N MET A 8 -7.69 1.00 11.67
CA MET A 8 -8.06 -0.07 10.75
C MET A 8 -8.80 -1.20 11.47
N LYS A 9 -8.38 -1.55 12.69
CA LYS A 9 -9.04 -2.56 13.52
C LYS A 9 -10.50 -2.19 13.81
N ALA A 10 -10.73 -0.96 14.26
CA ALA A 10 -12.07 -0.45 14.52
C ALA A 10 -12.90 -0.42 13.25
N PHE A 11 -12.36 0.15 12.17
CA PHE A 11 -13.04 0.25 10.88
C PHE A 11 -13.47 -1.13 10.34
N LEU A 12 -12.59 -2.12 10.33
CA LEU A 12 -12.92 -3.46 9.85
C LEU A 12 -13.92 -4.18 10.77
N SER A 13 -13.86 -3.93 12.10
CA SER A 13 -14.84 -4.48 13.04
C SER A 13 -16.24 -3.93 12.78
N ASP A 14 -16.33 -2.62 12.56
CA ASP A 14 -17.61 -1.94 12.44
C ASP A 14 -18.27 -2.13 11.05
N HIS A 15 -17.46 -2.36 10.01
CA HIS A 15 -17.90 -2.43 8.61
C HIS A 15 -17.67 -3.77 7.93
N ALA A 16 -17.37 -4.84 8.68
CA ALA A 16 -16.99 -6.14 8.11
C ALA A 16 -18.00 -6.68 7.08
N ASP A 17 -19.28 -6.53 7.33
CA ASP A 17 -20.33 -7.00 6.43
C ASP A 17 -20.44 -6.18 5.14
N GLU A 18 -20.24 -4.86 5.23
CA GLU A 18 -20.26 -3.95 4.08
C GLU A 18 -19.05 -4.18 3.15
N LEU A 19 -17.93 -4.61 3.73
CA LEU A 19 -16.67 -4.84 3.02
C LEU A 19 -16.53 -6.24 2.42
N ARG A 20 -17.57 -7.06 2.46
CA ARG A 20 -17.53 -8.39 1.84
C ARG A 20 -17.24 -8.29 0.35
N GLY A 21 -16.15 -8.90 -0.09
CA GLY A 21 -15.72 -8.88 -1.47
C GLY A 21 -14.98 -7.62 -1.92
N ALA A 22 -14.86 -6.63 -1.05
CA ALA A 22 -14.06 -5.44 -1.32
C ALA A 22 -12.56 -5.78 -1.42
N ILE A 23 -11.85 -4.96 -2.15
CA ILE A 23 -10.39 -4.97 -2.19
C ILE A 23 -9.90 -3.75 -1.43
N ILE A 24 -9.08 -3.97 -0.42
CA ILE A 24 -8.47 -2.91 0.37
C ILE A 24 -7.13 -2.55 -0.26
N VAL A 25 -6.97 -1.28 -0.61
CA VAL A 25 -5.72 -0.75 -1.16
C VAL A 25 -5.13 0.20 -0.14
N ASP A 26 -4.03 -0.22 0.47
CA ASP A 26 -3.26 0.59 1.41
C ASP A 26 -2.25 1.44 0.63
N LEU A 27 -2.21 2.74 0.89
CA LEU A 27 -1.36 3.71 0.19
C LEU A 27 -0.50 4.46 1.20
N GLU A 28 0.81 4.28 1.12
CA GLU A 28 1.76 4.90 2.05
C GLU A 28 2.86 5.68 1.31
N ALA A 29 3.21 6.86 1.80
CA ALA A 29 4.29 7.72 1.28
C ALA A 29 4.21 8.00 -0.23
N MET A 30 3.01 8.16 -0.80
CA MET A 30 2.76 8.27 -2.24
C MET A 30 3.44 9.47 -2.92
N GLY A 31 3.78 10.51 -2.18
CA GLY A 31 4.48 11.70 -2.67
C GLY A 31 6.00 11.61 -2.62
N ALA A 32 6.58 10.53 -2.10
CA ALA A 32 8.02 10.39 -1.86
C ALA A 32 8.52 8.97 -2.16
N GLY A 33 9.82 8.81 -2.28
CA GLY A 33 10.44 7.52 -2.57
C GLY A 33 10.11 6.95 -3.95
N SER A 34 10.35 5.66 -4.12
CA SER A 34 10.06 4.91 -5.35
C SER A 34 8.81 4.07 -5.17
N LEU A 35 7.80 4.28 -6.02
CA LEU A 35 6.54 3.53 -5.96
C LEU A 35 6.82 2.03 -6.07
N SER A 36 6.35 1.28 -5.10
CA SER A 36 6.56 -0.17 -5.03
C SER A 36 5.29 -0.89 -4.55
N LEU A 37 5.08 -2.08 -5.07
CA LEU A 37 4.14 -3.04 -4.51
C LEU A 37 4.83 -3.81 -3.39
N ILE A 38 4.24 -3.81 -2.21
CA ILE A 38 4.74 -4.62 -1.10
C ILE A 38 4.29 -6.06 -1.32
N GLU A 39 5.23 -6.90 -1.72
CA GLU A 39 4.96 -8.30 -2.04
C GLU A 39 4.71 -9.16 -0.81
N SER A 40 5.33 -8.78 0.30
CA SER A 40 5.20 -9.48 1.57
C SER A 40 5.52 -8.55 2.73
N GLU A 41 4.75 -8.62 3.77
CA GLU A 41 5.02 -7.90 5.03
C GLU A 41 4.58 -8.68 6.26
N GLY A 42 5.06 -8.27 7.42
CA GLY A 42 4.76 -8.88 8.70
C GLY A 42 5.96 -9.57 9.35
N THR A 43 6.02 -9.50 10.68
CA THR A 43 7.06 -10.11 11.52
C THR A 43 6.74 -11.56 11.86
N LEU A 44 5.66 -11.78 12.60
CA LEU A 44 5.24 -13.11 13.06
C LEU A 44 4.22 -13.76 12.10
N ARG A 45 3.32 -12.98 11.56
CA ARG A 45 2.32 -13.43 10.59
C ARG A 45 2.57 -12.74 9.26
N LYS A 46 3.37 -13.37 8.42
CA LYS A 46 3.61 -12.86 7.06
C LYS A 46 2.35 -12.98 6.21
N VAL A 47 2.01 -11.89 5.55
CA VAL A 47 1.04 -11.89 4.46
C VAL A 47 1.76 -11.60 3.15
N SER A 48 1.26 -12.18 2.07
CA SER A 48 1.78 -11.96 0.73
C SER A 48 0.67 -11.51 -0.20
N VAL A 49 0.98 -10.54 -1.04
CA VAL A 49 0.05 -10.05 -2.05
C VAL A 49 -0.31 -11.16 -3.05
N SER A 50 -1.59 -11.28 -3.37
CA SER A 50 -2.07 -12.32 -4.29
C SER A 50 -1.64 -12.06 -5.73
N SER A 51 -1.57 -13.14 -6.54
CA SER A 51 -1.30 -13.03 -7.97
C SER A 51 -2.34 -12.19 -8.72
N ARG A 52 -3.58 -12.15 -8.22
CA ARG A 52 -4.64 -11.29 -8.76
C ARG A 52 -4.28 -9.82 -8.60
N MET A 53 -3.86 -9.40 -7.40
CA MET A 53 -3.45 -8.02 -7.11
C MET A 53 -2.23 -7.62 -7.95
N LYS A 54 -1.23 -8.50 -8.05
CA LYS A 54 -0.05 -8.28 -8.91
C LYS A 54 -0.44 -8.02 -10.38
N ARG A 55 -1.48 -8.70 -10.89
CA ARG A 55 -1.97 -8.46 -12.27
C ARG A 55 -2.59 -7.08 -12.43
N TYR A 56 -3.36 -6.58 -11.46
CA TYR A 56 -3.91 -5.22 -11.52
C TYR A 56 -2.81 -4.17 -11.56
N VAL A 57 -1.83 -4.29 -10.66
CA VAL A 57 -0.66 -3.40 -10.62
C VAL A 57 0.11 -3.43 -11.96
N LYS A 58 0.39 -4.62 -12.49
CA LYS A 58 1.08 -4.78 -13.77
C LYS A 58 0.34 -4.14 -14.93
N LYS A 59 -0.98 -4.33 -15.03
CA LYS A 59 -1.81 -3.71 -16.08
C LYS A 59 -1.77 -2.18 -16.00
N ALA A 60 -1.96 -1.62 -14.80
CA ALA A 60 -1.92 -0.18 -14.61
C ALA A 60 -0.54 0.40 -14.92
N ALA A 61 0.53 -0.25 -14.51
CA ALA A 61 1.90 0.16 -14.82
C ALA A 61 2.16 0.18 -16.34
N GLN A 62 1.67 -0.83 -17.07
CA GLN A 62 1.77 -0.86 -18.53
C GLN A 62 0.97 0.25 -19.21
N ALA A 63 -0.24 0.54 -18.71
CA ALA A 63 -1.12 1.55 -19.30
C ALA A 63 -0.61 2.99 -19.05
N THR A 64 -0.03 3.27 -17.88
CA THR A 64 0.45 4.61 -17.50
C THR A 64 1.93 4.82 -17.78
N GLY A 65 2.68 3.77 -18.08
CA GLY A 65 4.14 3.84 -18.16
C GLY A 65 4.82 4.01 -16.79
N ALA A 66 4.08 3.85 -15.69
CA ALA A 66 4.63 3.98 -14.36
C ALA A 66 5.62 2.85 -14.04
N HIS A 67 6.75 3.23 -13.45
CA HIS A 67 7.69 2.25 -12.92
C HIS A 67 7.25 1.87 -11.50
N VAL A 68 6.84 0.63 -11.30
CA VAL A 68 6.44 0.10 -9.99
C VAL A 68 7.41 -1.01 -9.59
N GLY A 69 8.14 -0.76 -8.52
CA GLY A 69 9.07 -1.74 -7.94
C GLY A 69 8.35 -2.81 -7.13
N SER A 70 9.14 -3.74 -6.60
CA SER A 70 8.70 -4.75 -5.61
C SER A 70 9.52 -4.59 -4.35
N ALA A 71 8.85 -4.65 -3.19
CA ALA A 71 9.50 -4.55 -1.89
C ALA A 71 8.93 -5.56 -0.88
N THR A 72 9.66 -5.76 0.20
CA THR A 72 9.23 -6.56 1.36
C THR A 72 9.47 -5.78 2.63
N ILE A 73 8.51 -5.80 3.55
CA ILE A 73 8.62 -5.15 4.86
C ILE A 73 8.61 -6.23 5.95
N PRO A 74 9.79 -6.72 6.39
CA PRO A 74 9.86 -7.84 7.34
C PRO A 74 9.73 -7.43 8.81
N TRP A 75 9.72 -6.13 9.11
CA TRP A 75 9.83 -5.58 10.46
C TRP A 75 8.55 -4.91 10.98
N GLY A 76 7.53 -4.84 10.17
CA GLY A 76 6.28 -4.16 10.52
C GLY A 76 5.08 -4.71 9.76
N GLU A 77 3.93 -4.19 10.09
CA GLU A 77 2.65 -4.50 9.47
C GLU A 77 1.94 -3.19 9.22
N GLY A 78 1.53 -2.96 7.98
CA GLY A 78 0.65 -1.85 7.61
C GLY A 78 -0.82 -2.24 7.72
N SER A 79 -1.69 -1.27 7.53
CA SER A 79 -3.14 -1.45 7.55
C SER A 79 -3.61 -2.49 6.53
N GLY A 80 -2.97 -2.55 5.36
CA GLY A 80 -3.24 -3.56 4.34
C GLY A 80 -2.88 -4.98 4.79
N ALA A 81 -1.75 -5.15 5.49
CA ALA A 81 -1.38 -6.45 6.05
C ALA A 81 -2.35 -6.92 7.12
N TYR A 82 -2.73 -6.02 8.02
CA TYR A 82 -3.74 -6.35 9.03
C TYR A 82 -5.05 -6.80 8.38
N ALA A 83 -5.55 -6.07 7.37
CA ALA A 83 -6.75 -6.44 6.65
C ALA A 83 -6.61 -7.83 5.98
N ALA A 84 -5.47 -8.12 5.37
CA ALA A 84 -5.19 -9.43 4.76
C ALA A 84 -5.17 -10.56 5.81
N GLN A 85 -4.63 -10.31 7.01
CA GLN A 85 -4.65 -11.27 8.12
C GLN A 85 -6.06 -11.56 8.62
N GLN A 86 -6.99 -10.61 8.48
CA GLN A 86 -8.41 -10.79 8.78
C GLN A 86 -9.19 -11.46 7.65
N GLY A 87 -8.54 -11.82 6.54
CA GLY A 87 -9.14 -12.54 5.42
C GLY A 87 -9.68 -11.65 4.31
N PHE A 88 -9.47 -10.34 4.37
CA PHE A 88 -9.83 -9.43 3.26
C PHE A 88 -8.83 -9.54 2.12
N GLN A 89 -9.29 -9.27 0.91
CA GLN A 89 -8.37 -9.05 -0.21
C GLN A 89 -7.72 -7.69 -0.04
N ALA A 90 -6.39 -7.67 0.09
CA ALA A 90 -5.66 -6.42 0.31
C ALA A 90 -4.37 -6.37 -0.51
N MET A 91 -3.93 -5.16 -0.81
CA MET A 91 -2.61 -4.86 -1.34
C MET A 91 -2.08 -3.58 -0.69
N HIS A 92 -0.77 -3.49 -0.58
CA HIS A 92 -0.08 -2.32 -0.07
C HIS A 92 0.86 -1.75 -1.15
N LEU A 93 0.67 -0.48 -1.48
CA LEU A 93 1.53 0.30 -2.36
C LEU A 93 2.23 1.36 -1.52
N ALA A 94 3.54 1.43 -1.62
CA ALA A 94 4.32 2.39 -0.85
C ALA A 94 5.38 3.09 -1.70
N GLY A 95 5.64 4.36 -1.39
CA GLY A 95 6.83 5.05 -1.84
C GLY A 95 8.01 4.61 -0.98
N MET A 96 8.89 3.76 -1.52
CA MET A 96 9.98 3.15 -0.76
C MET A 96 11.27 3.94 -0.83
N ASP A 97 12.00 3.96 0.29
CA ASP A 97 13.39 4.38 0.39
C ASP A 97 14.20 3.22 0.99
N GLY A 98 14.87 2.49 0.12
CA GLY A 98 15.52 1.23 0.52
C GLY A 98 14.51 0.19 1.01
N THR A 99 14.59 -0.19 2.29
CA THR A 99 13.78 -1.26 2.89
C THR A 99 12.59 -0.76 3.70
N LYS A 100 12.29 0.52 3.67
CA LYS A 100 11.20 1.14 4.43
C LYS A 100 10.45 2.17 3.57
N PRO A 101 9.20 2.50 3.92
CA PRO A 101 8.52 3.65 3.33
C PRO A 101 9.34 4.93 3.55
N ALA A 102 9.32 5.80 2.54
CA ALA A 102 10.08 7.04 2.57
C ALA A 102 9.64 7.92 3.77
N PHE A 103 10.60 8.45 4.48
CA PHE A 103 10.42 9.28 5.67
C PHE A 103 9.68 8.62 6.85
N PHE A 104 9.44 7.30 6.80
CA PHE A 104 8.72 6.58 7.85
C PHE A 104 9.33 6.85 9.23
N ALA A 105 8.49 7.39 10.14
CA ALA A 105 8.84 7.73 11.52
C ALA A 105 10.09 8.63 11.66
N GLN A 106 10.38 9.49 10.68
CA GLN A 106 11.50 10.43 10.71
C GLN A 106 11.02 11.84 11.06
N LYS A 107 11.94 12.64 11.65
CA LYS A 107 11.64 14.05 11.97
C LYS A 107 11.44 14.92 10.73
N ASP A 108 12.01 14.48 9.61
CA ASP A 108 11.95 15.18 8.34
C ASP A 108 10.69 14.81 7.51
N ASP A 109 9.78 14.03 8.09
CA ASP A 109 8.48 13.74 7.49
C ASP A 109 7.58 14.98 7.58
N THR A 110 7.79 15.88 6.63
CA THR A 110 7.09 17.16 6.50
C THR A 110 6.50 17.32 5.11
N ILE A 111 5.62 18.29 4.93
CA ILE A 111 5.02 18.57 3.62
C ILE A 111 6.06 18.89 2.54
N ASP A 112 7.22 19.41 2.92
CA ASP A 112 8.27 19.84 1.99
C ASP A 112 8.95 18.66 1.26
N VAL A 113 8.87 17.44 1.80
CA VAL A 113 9.42 16.24 1.16
C VAL A 113 8.45 15.63 0.14
N VAL A 114 7.20 16.06 0.14
CA VAL A 114 6.18 15.60 -0.80
C VAL A 114 6.43 16.27 -2.16
N LYS A 115 6.74 15.48 -3.17
CA LYS A 115 6.95 15.96 -4.54
C LYS A 115 5.65 15.88 -5.33
N SER A 116 5.15 17.01 -5.77
CA SER A 116 3.90 17.10 -6.53
C SER A 116 3.89 16.22 -7.78
N ASP A 117 5.00 16.13 -8.50
CA ASP A 117 5.13 15.29 -9.70
C ASP A 117 5.02 13.80 -9.37
N ASN A 118 5.62 13.35 -8.25
CA ASN A 118 5.51 11.96 -7.80
C ASN A 118 4.06 11.67 -7.41
N LEU A 119 3.44 12.56 -6.65
CA LEU A 119 2.06 12.40 -6.22
C LEU A 119 1.12 12.32 -7.43
N SER A 120 1.27 13.23 -8.42
CA SER A 120 0.44 13.24 -9.63
C SER A 120 0.56 11.94 -10.44
N LYS A 121 1.78 11.45 -10.65
CA LYS A 121 2.03 10.18 -11.35
C LYS A 121 1.45 8.99 -10.60
N THR A 122 1.59 9.00 -9.27
CA THR A 122 1.03 7.94 -8.43
C THR A 122 -0.49 7.95 -8.46
N VAL A 123 -1.12 9.13 -8.42
CA VAL A 123 -2.58 9.25 -8.55
C VAL A 123 -3.05 8.71 -9.90
N GLU A 124 -2.41 9.06 -11.01
CA GLU A 124 -2.73 8.53 -12.34
C GLU A 124 -2.65 7.00 -12.37
N PHE A 125 -1.56 6.45 -11.83
CA PHE A 125 -1.37 5.00 -11.74
C PHE A 125 -2.47 4.33 -10.90
N VAL A 126 -2.75 4.86 -9.69
CA VAL A 126 -3.76 4.28 -8.79
C VAL A 126 -5.15 4.34 -9.41
N VAL A 127 -5.52 5.47 -10.02
CA VAL A 127 -6.81 5.61 -10.72
C VAL A 127 -6.93 4.59 -11.85
N GLU A 128 -5.87 4.42 -12.66
CA GLU A 128 -5.87 3.40 -13.72
C GLU A 128 -5.97 1.98 -13.18
N MET A 129 -5.30 1.70 -12.06
CA MET A 129 -5.40 0.40 -11.39
C MET A 129 -6.82 0.11 -10.91
N LEU A 130 -7.48 1.10 -10.29
CA LEU A 130 -8.85 0.96 -9.79
C LEU A 130 -9.87 0.69 -10.91
N LYS A 131 -9.66 1.22 -12.13
CA LYS A 131 -10.52 0.90 -13.29
C LYS A 131 -10.44 -0.58 -13.73
N ASN A 132 -9.42 -1.30 -13.30
CA ASN A 132 -9.17 -2.70 -13.66
C ASN A 132 -9.58 -3.69 -12.55
N ILE A 133 -10.00 -3.19 -11.40
CA ILE A 133 -10.55 -3.96 -10.29
C ILE A 133 -12.04 -4.19 -10.50
#